data_7e11b5f6e20a184c5ca11dbb9d0b7b38
#
_entry.id   7e11b5f6e20a184c5ca11dbb9d0b7b38
#
_cell.length_a   1.000
_cell.length_b   1.000
_cell.length_c   1.000
_cell.angle_alpha   90.00
_cell.angle_beta   90.00
_cell.angle_gamma   90.00
#
_symmetry.space_group_name_H-M   'P 1'
#
loop_
_entity.id
_entity.type
_entity.pdbx_description
1 polymer ?
#
loop_
_entity_poly.entity_id
_entity_poly.type
_entity_poly.pdbx_seq_one_letter_code
_entity_poly.pdbx_strand_id
1 'polypeptide(L)'
;MEESAKKDLEKAAQILKEFGAKEIFVFGSQADGTATKRSDLDLAVSGIPPEKFYKACGRVIMSIDHEVHIVDLDSSSPFIDYLKSSGEMRIVG
;
A
#
# COMPACT_ATOMS: atom_id res chain seq x y z
N MET A 1 -0.85 14.89 3.17
CA MET A 1 -1.60 14.01 2.22
C MET A 1 -2.96 14.61 1.94
N GLU A 2 -3.39 14.56 0.71
CA GLU A 2 -4.69 15.06 0.33
C GLU A 2 -5.81 14.27 1.02
N GLU A 3 -6.93 14.94 1.35
CA GLU A 3 -7.97 14.36 2.21
C GLU A 3 -8.62 13.10 1.65
N SER A 4 -8.94 13.07 0.35
CA SER A 4 -9.54 11.88 -0.24
C SER A 4 -8.57 10.72 -0.29
N ALA A 5 -7.28 11.00 -0.53
CA ALA A 5 -6.25 9.98 -0.50
C ALA A 5 -6.06 9.41 0.90
N LYS A 6 -6.17 10.27 1.92
CA LYS A 6 -6.05 9.84 3.30
C LYS A 6 -7.18 8.89 3.68
N LYS A 7 -8.41 9.19 3.29
CA LYS A 7 -9.56 8.32 3.56
C LYS A 7 -9.40 6.97 2.86
N ASP A 8 -8.98 7.00 1.61
CA ASP A 8 -8.76 5.77 0.85
C ASP A 8 -7.63 4.95 1.44
N LEU A 9 -6.55 5.62 1.89
CA LEU A 9 -5.45 4.92 2.53
C LEU A 9 -5.90 4.24 3.82
N GLU A 10 -6.68 4.91 4.64
CA GLU A 10 -7.20 4.34 5.88
C GLU A 10 -8.07 3.11 5.60
N LYS A 11 -8.94 3.21 4.59
CA LYS A 11 -9.80 2.10 4.21
C LYS A 11 -8.98 0.93 3.68
N ALA A 12 -8.01 1.20 2.81
CA ALA A 12 -7.12 0.18 2.28
C ALA A 12 -6.35 -0.53 3.40
N ALA A 13 -5.81 0.24 4.35
CA ALA A 13 -5.07 -0.32 5.47
C ALA A 13 -5.95 -1.25 6.32
N GLN A 14 -7.19 -0.85 6.58
CA GLN A 14 -8.11 -1.66 7.34
C GLN A 14 -8.37 -2.99 6.65
N ILE A 15 -8.64 -2.96 5.34
CA ILE A 15 -8.88 -4.17 4.56
C ILE A 15 -7.66 -5.08 4.58
N LEU A 16 -6.48 -4.52 4.34
CA LEU A 16 -5.25 -5.31 4.32
C LEU A 16 -4.97 -5.97 5.66
N LYS A 17 -5.25 -5.28 6.76
CA LYS A 17 -5.12 -5.86 8.10
C LYS A 17 -6.06 -7.02 8.32
N GLU A 18 -7.28 -6.93 7.79
CA GLU A 18 -8.25 -8.02 7.89
C GLU A 18 -7.75 -9.28 7.18
N PHE A 19 -6.92 -9.12 6.16
CA PHE A 19 -6.31 -10.25 5.44
C PHE A 19 -4.99 -10.72 6.05
N GLY A 20 -4.56 -10.12 7.16
CA GLY A 20 -3.39 -10.57 7.88
C GLY A 20 -2.15 -9.71 7.76
N ALA A 21 -2.23 -8.54 7.15
CA ALA A 21 -1.08 -7.66 7.01
C ALA A 21 -0.51 -7.29 8.38
N LYS A 22 0.79 -7.47 8.56
CA LYS A 22 1.50 -7.10 9.79
C LYS A 22 2.03 -5.69 9.69
N GLU A 23 2.52 -5.30 8.52
CA GLU A 23 3.04 -3.97 8.28
C GLU A 23 2.50 -3.45 6.96
N ILE A 24 2.12 -2.18 6.94
CA ILE A 24 1.59 -1.52 5.76
C ILE A 24 2.34 -0.20 5.62
N PHE A 25 2.92 0.02 4.44
CA PHE A 25 3.66 1.24 4.14
C PHE A 25 3.07 1.93 2.93
N VAL A 26 3.20 3.25 2.89
CA VAL A 26 2.93 4.04 1.68
C VAL A 26 4.26 4.52 1.13
N PHE A 27 4.40 4.53 -0.19
CA PHE A 27 5.59 5.03 -0.85
C PHE A 27 5.21 5.85 -2.08
N GLY A 28 6.22 6.31 -2.84
CA GLY A 28 5.97 7.11 -4.02
C GLY A 28 5.50 8.52 -3.68
N SER A 29 4.69 9.13 -4.56
CA SER A 29 4.29 10.53 -4.42
C SER A 29 3.50 10.82 -3.15
N GLN A 30 2.72 9.86 -2.67
CA GLN A 30 1.97 10.04 -1.42
C GLN A 30 2.89 10.14 -0.20
N ALA A 31 4.01 9.41 -0.23
CA ALA A 31 4.96 9.42 0.89
C ALA A 31 5.83 10.66 0.90
N ASP A 32 6.21 11.19 -0.26
CA ASP A 32 7.12 12.33 -0.36
C ASP A 32 6.42 13.69 -0.44
N GLY A 33 5.11 13.70 -0.43
CA GLY A 33 4.33 14.94 -0.41
C GLY A 33 4.12 15.60 -1.76
N THR A 34 4.49 14.94 -2.87
CA THR A 34 4.28 15.49 -4.21
C THR A 34 2.96 15.08 -4.84
N ALA A 35 2.15 14.29 -4.12
CA ALA A 35 0.90 13.77 -4.64
C ALA A 35 -0.13 14.85 -4.89
N THR A 36 -0.95 14.64 -5.92
CA THR A 36 -2.13 15.44 -6.21
C THR A 36 -3.36 14.58 -6.00
N LYS A 37 -4.55 15.14 -6.22
CA LYS A 37 -5.80 14.38 -6.11
C LYS A 37 -5.85 13.16 -7.03
N ARG A 38 -5.10 13.20 -8.13
CA ARG A 38 -5.10 12.14 -9.14
C ARG A 38 -3.94 11.16 -8.99
N SER A 39 -3.08 11.38 -8.01
CA SER A 39 -1.95 10.48 -7.80
C SER A 39 -2.42 9.14 -7.27
N ASP A 40 -1.80 8.07 -7.77
CA ASP A 40 -2.11 6.72 -7.31
C ASP A 40 -1.63 6.51 -5.88
N LEU A 41 -2.22 5.55 -5.21
CA LEU A 41 -1.74 5.08 -3.92
C LEU A 41 -0.77 3.92 -4.15
N ASP A 42 0.46 4.09 -3.71
CA ASP A 42 1.47 3.03 -3.80
C ASP A 42 1.68 2.46 -2.40
N LEU A 43 1.29 1.22 -2.22
CA LEU A 43 1.34 0.54 -0.92
C LEU A 43 2.25 -0.66 -0.95
N ALA A 44 2.91 -0.92 0.18
CA ALA A 44 3.73 -2.11 0.36
C ALA A 44 3.29 -2.79 1.64
N VAL A 45 3.09 -4.09 1.61
CA VAL A 45 2.56 -4.83 2.75
C VAL A 45 3.39 -6.07 3.04
N SER A 46 3.40 -6.48 4.31
CA SER A 46 3.99 -7.74 4.73
C SER A 46 2.99 -8.53 5.57
N GLY A 47 3.14 -9.84 5.59
CA GLY A 47 2.37 -10.73 6.46
C GLY A 47 1.14 -11.36 5.84
N ILE A 48 0.70 -10.92 4.67
CA ILE A 48 -0.46 -11.54 4.03
C ILE A 48 -0.03 -12.84 3.35
N PRO A 49 -0.68 -13.97 3.66
CA PRO A 49 -0.35 -15.24 2.99
C PRO A 49 -0.50 -15.13 1.48
N PRO A 50 0.40 -15.76 0.70
CA PRO A 50 0.36 -15.66 -0.77
C PRO A 50 -1.00 -16.03 -1.36
N GLU A 51 -1.67 -17.02 -0.83
CA GLU A 51 -2.97 -17.47 -1.33
C GLU A 51 -4.09 -16.46 -1.09
N LYS A 52 -3.85 -15.47 -0.21
CA LYS A 52 -4.84 -14.43 0.09
C LYS A 52 -4.47 -13.08 -0.50
N PHE A 53 -3.25 -12.94 -0.98
CA PHE A 53 -2.73 -11.64 -1.41
C PHE A 53 -3.55 -11.00 -2.52
N TYR A 54 -3.81 -11.75 -3.59
CA TYR A 54 -4.56 -11.19 -4.71
C TYR A 54 -6.01 -10.89 -4.35
N LYS A 55 -6.60 -11.69 -3.47
CA LYS A 55 -7.95 -11.42 -2.99
C LYS A 55 -8.00 -10.13 -2.19
N ALA A 56 -6.99 -9.90 -1.34
CA ALA A 56 -6.88 -8.67 -0.57
C ALA A 56 -6.74 -7.46 -1.50
N CYS A 57 -5.88 -7.55 -2.50
CA CYS A 57 -5.69 -6.46 -3.47
C CYS A 57 -6.99 -6.15 -4.20
N GLY A 58 -7.72 -7.17 -4.65
CA GLY A 58 -9.00 -6.98 -5.32
C GLY A 58 -10.02 -6.29 -4.43
N ARG A 59 -10.08 -6.65 -3.16
CA ARG A 59 -10.99 -6.02 -2.21
C ARG A 59 -10.66 -4.54 -2.03
N VAL A 60 -9.37 -4.20 -1.93
CA VAL A 60 -8.95 -2.80 -1.81
C VAL A 60 -9.34 -2.03 -3.06
N ILE A 61 -9.01 -2.56 -4.25
CA ILE A 61 -9.31 -1.88 -5.52
C ILE A 61 -10.81 -1.57 -5.64
N MET A 62 -11.67 -2.50 -5.21
CA MET A 62 -13.11 -2.33 -5.30
C MET A 62 -13.68 -1.39 -4.24
N SER A 63 -12.92 -1.06 -3.22
CA SER A 63 -13.42 -0.33 -2.05
C SER A 63 -13.01 1.12 -1.99
N ILE A 64 -12.05 1.53 -2.81
CA ILE A 64 -11.53 2.91 -2.79
C ILE A 64 -11.66 3.54 -4.17
N ASP A 65 -11.56 4.87 -4.20
CA ASP A 65 -11.71 5.63 -5.43
C ASP A 65 -10.38 5.84 -6.17
N HIS A 66 -9.28 5.88 -5.44
CA HIS A 66 -7.96 6.04 -6.07
C HIS A 66 -7.50 4.74 -6.71
N GLU A 67 -6.73 4.87 -7.79
CA GLU A 67 -6.00 3.74 -8.33
C GLU A 67 -4.92 3.36 -7.32
N VAL A 68 -4.74 2.06 -7.09
CA VAL A 68 -3.82 1.59 -6.06
C VAL A 68 -2.89 0.53 -6.63
N HIS A 69 -1.63 0.59 -6.23
CA HIS A 69 -0.61 -0.41 -6.54
C HIS A 69 -0.14 -0.99 -5.22
N ILE A 70 -0.19 -2.31 -5.09
CA ILE A 70 0.17 -2.98 -3.84
C ILE A 70 1.29 -3.97 -4.12
N VAL A 71 2.42 -3.82 -3.42
CA VAL A 71 3.53 -4.75 -3.54
C VAL A 71 3.66 -5.60 -2.29
N ASP A 72 4.04 -6.85 -2.48
CA ASP A 72 4.23 -7.82 -1.41
C ASP A 72 5.69 -7.78 -0.95
N LEU A 73 5.92 -7.23 0.25
CA LEU A 73 7.28 -7.12 0.80
C LEU A 73 7.88 -8.46 1.19
N ASP A 74 7.07 -9.51 1.26
CA ASP A 74 7.55 -10.85 1.57
C ASP A 74 8.06 -11.57 0.31
N SER A 75 7.81 -10.99 -0.86
CA SER A 75 8.38 -11.53 -2.10
C SER A 75 9.81 -11.03 -2.27
N SER A 76 10.56 -11.66 -3.17
CA SER A 76 11.94 -11.29 -3.42
C SER A 76 12.08 -10.74 -4.83
N SER A 77 12.56 -9.49 -4.94
CA SER A 77 12.85 -8.87 -6.24
C SER A 77 13.78 -7.68 -6.01
N PRO A 78 14.48 -7.23 -7.08
CA PRO A 78 15.32 -6.02 -6.95
C PRO A 78 14.53 -4.79 -6.51
N PHE A 79 13.28 -4.66 -6.96
CA PHE A 79 12.43 -3.54 -6.57
C PHE A 79 12.12 -3.57 -5.07
N ILE A 80 11.80 -4.74 -4.52
CA ILE A 80 11.53 -4.89 -3.10
C ILE A 80 12.78 -4.57 -2.28
N ASP A 81 13.95 -5.03 -2.73
CA ASP A 81 15.21 -4.74 -2.06
C ASP A 81 15.48 -3.23 -2.06
N TYR A 82 15.20 -2.57 -3.18
CA TYR A 82 15.33 -1.12 -3.29
C TYR A 82 14.42 -0.41 -2.28
N LEU A 83 13.15 -0.81 -2.22
CA LEU A 83 12.21 -0.18 -1.30
C LEU A 83 12.65 -0.32 0.16
N LYS A 84 13.11 -1.51 0.54
CA LYS A 84 13.54 -1.77 1.91
C LYS A 84 14.77 -0.95 2.30
N SER A 85 15.65 -0.67 1.36
CA SER A 85 16.90 0.06 1.64
C SER A 85 16.80 1.55 1.41
N SER A 86 15.78 2.03 0.69
CA SER A 86 15.69 3.43 0.27
C SER A 86 15.32 4.41 1.38
N GLY A 87 14.62 3.93 2.40
CA GLY A 87 14.09 4.81 3.43
C GLY A 87 12.90 5.65 2.99
N GLU A 88 12.37 5.39 1.80
CA GLU A 88 11.26 6.17 1.23
C GLU A 88 9.88 5.70 1.68
N MET A 89 9.78 4.52 2.26
CA MET A 89 8.50 4.00 2.74
C MET A 89 8.14 4.62 4.08
N ARG A 90 6.86 4.97 4.25
CA ARG A 90 6.34 5.49 5.50
C ARG A 90 5.30 4.51 6.04
N ILE A 91 5.41 4.18 7.32
CA ILE A 91 4.50 3.21 7.93
C ILE A 91 3.10 3.80 8.09
N VAL A 92 2.09 3.00 7.83
CA VAL A 92 0.69 3.39 7.94
C VAL A 92 0.01 2.70 9.11
N GLY A 93 0.42 1.49 9.39
CA GLY A 93 -0.24 0.77 10.47
C GLY A 93 0.28 -0.61 10.73
#